data_01531a218a5b8a9786ab00c2972249a4
#
_entry.id   01531a218a5b8a9786ab00c2972249a4
#
_cell.length_a   1.000
_cell.length_b   1.000
_cell.length_c   1.000
_cell.angle_alpha   90.00
_cell.angle_beta   90.00
_cell.angle_gamma   90.00
#
_symmetry.space_group_name_H-M   'P 1'
#
loop_
_entity.id
_entity.type
_entity.pdbx_description
1 polymer ?
#
loop_
_entity_poly.entity_id
_entity_poly.type
_entity_poly.pdbx_seq_one_letter_code
_entity_poly.pdbx_strand_id
1 'polypeptide(L)'
;MKYNIKQSSLLMLFALFLVTFCFIACDDQDNEEQEQVGQLTPEALYQTSWRGTGHCAAWSLKDRGIGIQFVDTQKGKVIWEDYDEFDITYMIEGSYITFNDIAFQLAGAPWVIKSYTKNHITLIQNEASPDKDKIATIELDRVA
;
A
#
# COMPACT_ATOMS: atom_id res chain seq x y z
N MET A 1 -33.67 63.92 -0.47
CA MET A 1 -32.49 63.22 -0.94
C MET A 1 -32.38 61.88 -0.16
N LYS A 2 -32.75 60.78 -0.78
CA LYS A 2 -32.55 59.44 -0.21
C LYS A 2 -31.37 58.80 -0.91
N TYR A 3 -30.25 58.71 -0.23
CA TYR A 3 -29.05 58.09 -0.75
C TYR A 3 -29.11 56.58 -0.66
N ASN A 4 -28.91 55.96 -1.80
CA ASN A 4 -28.79 54.54 -1.96
C ASN A 4 -27.45 54.01 -1.41
N ILE A 5 -27.34 53.82 -0.13
CA ILE A 5 -26.14 53.23 0.52
C ILE A 5 -26.10 51.70 0.32
N LYS A 6 -27.17 51.10 -0.15
CA LYS A 6 -27.25 49.62 -0.30
C LYS A 6 -26.53 49.05 -1.56
N GLN A 7 -26.28 49.87 -2.59
CA GLN A 7 -25.64 49.38 -3.80
C GLN A 7 -24.11 49.34 -3.72
N SER A 8 -23.51 50.22 -2.93
CA SER A 8 -22.05 50.25 -2.77
C SER A 8 -21.53 49.10 -1.92
N SER A 9 -22.30 48.66 -0.94
CA SER A 9 -21.94 47.55 -0.06
C SER A 9 -22.02 46.17 -0.77
N LEU A 10 -22.99 46.05 -1.70
CA LEU A 10 -23.14 44.80 -2.47
C LEU A 10 -22.02 44.65 -3.51
N LEU A 11 -21.58 45.72 -4.12
CA LEU A 11 -20.45 45.75 -5.07
C LEU A 11 -19.10 45.46 -4.38
N MET A 12 -18.92 45.94 -3.15
CA MET A 12 -17.73 45.60 -2.36
C MET A 12 -17.69 44.14 -1.94
N LEU A 13 -18.84 43.56 -1.61
CA LEU A 13 -18.93 42.14 -1.26
C LEU A 13 -18.64 41.23 -2.45
N PHE A 14 -19.09 41.62 -3.66
CA PHE A 14 -18.79 40.90 -4.89
C PHE A 14 -17.31 41.02 -5.30
N ALA A 15 -16.68 42.16 -5.08
CA ALA A 15 -15.24 42.35 -5.34
C ALA A 15 -14.39 41.50 -4.36
N LEU A 16 -14.81 41.36 -3.12
CA LEU A 16 -14.12 40.51 -2.12
C LEU A 16 -14.22 39.02 -2.45
N PHE A 17 -15.36 38.60 -3.04
CA PHE A 17 -15.57 37.21 -3.46
C PHE A 17 -14.76 36.82 -4.70
N LEU A 18 -14.49 37.76 -5.60
CA LEU A 18 -13.71 37.52 -6.81
C LEU A 18 -12.19 37.44 -6.55
N VAL A 19 -11.70 38.06 -5.47
CA VAL A 19 -10.28 38.01 -5.11
C VAL A 19 -9.91 36.71 -4.43
N THR A 20 -10.87 36.02 -3.79
CA THR A 20 -10.63 34.72 -3.16
C THR A 20 -10.56 33.55 -4.14
N PHE A 21 -10.98 33.72 -5.41
CA PHE A 21 -10.91 32.66 -6.41
C PHE A 21 -9.63 32.67 -7.27
N CYS A 22 -8.76 33.66 -7.12
CA CYS A 22 -7.54 33.79 -7.92
C CYS A 22 -6.28 33.16 -7.29
N PHE A 23 -6.39 32.49 -6.14
CA PHE A 23 -5.24 31.83 -5.51
C PHE A 23 -5.24 30.30 -5.65
N ILE A 24 -6.08 29.73 -6.53
CA ILE A 24 -6.07 28.30 -6.84
C ILE A 24 -5.73 28.13 -8.33
N ALA A 25 -4.64 28.73 -8.77
CA ALA A 25 -4.04 28.39 -10.05
C ALA A 25 -2.58 28.77 -10.02
N CYS A 26 -1.75 27.79 -10.19
CA CYS A 26 -0.29 27.77 -10.31
C CYS A 26 0.44 27.53 -8.98
N ASP A 27 0.49 26.27 -8.61
CA ASP A 27 1.70 25.72 -8.08
C ASP A 27 1.99 24.45 -8.89
N ASP A 28 2.85 24.61 -9.90
CA ASP A 28 3.59 23.50 -10.49
C ASP A 28 4.60 23.03 -9.44
N GLN A 29 4.11 22.48 -8.34
CA GLN A 29 4.88 21.58 -7.52
C GLN A 29 4.64 20.19 -8.08
N ASP A 30 5.72 19.57 -8.50
CA ASP A 30 5.82 18.13 -8.62
C ASP A 30 5.12 17.52 -7.41
N ASN A 31 3.84 17.18 -7.58
CA ASN A 31 3.16 16.30 -6.70
C ASN A 31 3.88 14.96 -6.88
N GLU A 32 4.89 14.72 -6.08
CA GLU A 32 5.06 13.40 -5.53
C GLU A 32 3.68 13.09 -4.94
N GLU A 33 2.89 12.31 -5.69
CA GLU A 33 1.65 11.74 -5.17
C GLU A 33 2.05 11.10 -3.86
N GLN A 34 1.71 11.74 -2.75
CA GLN A 34 1.74 11.07 -1.46
C GLN A 34 0.73 9.94 -1.63
N GLU A 35 1.23 8.78 -2.03
CA GLU A 35 0.45 7.55 -2.13
C GLU A 35 -0.18 7.36 -0.77
N GLN A 36 -1.48 7.66 -0.70
CA GLN A 36 -2.23 7.42 0.51
C GLN A 36 -2.11 5.93 0.79
N VAL A 37 -1.46 5.61 1.90
CA VAL A 37 -1.37 4.25 2.40
C VAL A 37 -2.80 3.78 2.66
N GLY A 38 -3.36 3.12 1.68
CA GLY A 38 -4.69 2.53 1.77
C GLY A 38 -4.67 1.30 2.67
N GLN A 39 -5.82 0.89 3.14
CA GLN A 39 -5.95 -0.43 3.74
C GLN A 39 -5.92 -1.48 2.63
N LEU A 40 -5.02 -2.46 2.74
CA LEU A 40 -4.99 -3.59 1.82
C LEU A 40 -6.26 -4.44 2.00
N THR A 41 -6.95 -4.75 0.91
CA THR A 41 -8.13 -5.61 0.91
C THR A 41 -7.96 -6.76 -0.09
N PRO A 42 -8.68 -7.88 0.07
CA PRO A 42 -8.63 -8.97 -0.89
C PRO A 42 -9.00 -8.53 -2.32
N GLU A 43 -9.94 -7.58 -2.45
CA GLU A 43 -10.37 -7.04 -3.75
C GLU A 43 -9.25 -6.23 -4.43
N ALA A 44 -8.45 -5.51 -3.65
CA ALA A 44 -7.31 -4.76 -4.16
C ALA A 44 -6.20 -5.68 -4.71
N LEU A 45 -6.15 -6.92 -4.22
CA LEU A 45 -5.21 -7.95 -4.69
C LEU A 45 -5.76 -8.79 -5.85
N TYR A 46 -7.06 -8.76 -6.11
CA TYR A 46 -7.71 -9.59 -7.13
C TYR A 46 -7.04 -9.45 -8.51
N GLN A 47 -6.60 -10.59 -9.07
CA GLN A 47 -5.91 -10.67 -10.37
C GLN A 47 -4.68 -9.76 -10.47
N THR A 48 -3.90 -9.67 -9.41
CA THR A 48 -2.65 -8.89 -9.41
C THR A 48 -1.43 -9.79 -9.25
N SER A 49 -0.30 -9.31 -9.76
CA SER A 49 0.99 -9.98 -9.64
C SER A 49 2.00 -9.03 -9.00
N TRP A 50 2.83 -9.56 -8.13
CA TRP A 50 3.80 -8.82 -7.35
C TRP A 50 5.14 -9.53 -7.38
N ARG A 51 6.23 -8.77 -7.40
CA ARG A 51 7.59 -9.30 -7.33
C ARG A 51 8.43 -8.47 -6.38
N GLY A 52 9.38 -9.13 -5.74
CA GLY A 52 10.28 -8.44 -4.83
C GLY A 52 11.23 -9.38 -4.13
N THR A 53 11.52 -9.09 -2.88
CA THR A 53 12.49 -9.85 -2.09
C THR A 53 11.95 -10.21 -0.72
N GLY A 54 12.37 -11.36 -0.22
CA GLY A 54 12.14 -11.79 1.14
C GLY A 54 13.44 -11.89 1.92
N HIS A 55 13.43 -11.43 3.16
CA HIS A 55 14.57 -11.45 4.06
C HIS A 55 14.20 -12.03 5.43
N CYS A 56 14.97 -12.99 5.89
CA CYS A 56 14.97 -13.47 7.27
C CYS A 56 16.26 -14.27 7.54
N ALA A 57 17.16 -13.75 8.33
CA ALA A 57 18.44 -14.37 8.58
C ALA A 57 18.33 -15.75 9.22
N ALA A 58 17.37 -15.92 10.17
CA ALA A 58 17.12 -17.23 10.81
C ALA A 58 16.65 -18.32 9.83
N TRP A 59 16.10 -17.94 8.68
CA TRP A 59 15.66 -18.87 7.64
C TRP A 59 16.66 -19.01 6.50
N SER A 60 17.85 -18.43 6.65
CA SER A 60 18.86 -18.34 5.58
C SER A 60 18.36 -17.62 4.32
N LEU A 61 17.35 -16.77 4.47
CA LEU A 61 16.86 -15.90 3.41
C LEU A 61 17.58 -14.56 3.48
N LYS A 62 18.42 -14.29 2.50
CA LYS A 62 19.08 -13.00 2.33
C LYS A 62 18.66 -12.43 0.98
N ASP A 63 17.66 -11.54 1.02
CA ASP A 63 17.14 -10.82 -0.15
C ASP A 63 16.82 -11.76 -1.33
N ARG A 64 16.20 -12.91 -1.00
CA ARG A 64 15.80 -13.90 -2.00
C ARG A 64 14.60 -13.40 -2.78
N GLY A 65 14.66 -13.52 -4.09
CA GLY A 65 13.57 -13.17 -4.99
C GLY A 65 12.29 -13.93 -4.70
N ILE A 66 11.16 -13.22 -4.66
CA ILE A 66 9.83 -13.78 -4.49
C ILE A 66 8.86 -13.18 -5.49
N GLY A 67 7.96 -14.00 -6.03
CA GLY A 67 6.80 -13.58 -6.79
C GLY A 67 5.52 -14.09 -6.13
N ILE A 68 4.50 -13.24 -6.06
CA ILE A 68 3.17 -13.64 -5.59
C ILE A 68 2.15 -13.21 -6.63
N GLN A 69 1.34 -14.15 -7.10
CA GLN A 69 0.20 -13.90 -7.95
C GLN A 69 -1.07 -14.15 -7.14
N PHE A 70 -1.89 -13.14 -6.97
CA PHE A 70 -3.22 -13.27 -6.37
C PHE A 70 -4.22 -13.56 -7.48
N VAL A 71 -4.79 -14.76 -7.49
CA VAL A 71 -5.69 -15.23 -8.54
C VAL A 71 -7.13 -14.77 -8.28
N ASP A 72 -7.56 -14.91 -7.04
CA ASP A 72 -8.86 -14.43 -6.57
C ASP A 72 -8.72 -13.82 -5.16
N THR A 73 -9.82 -13.59 -4.45
CA THR A 73 -9.83 -12.97 -3.13
C THR A 73 -9.35 -13.89 -1.99
N GLN A 74 -9.00 -15.13 -2.28
CA GLN A 74 -8.57 -16.13 -1.30
C GLN A 74 -7.41 -17.02 -1.79
N LYS A 75 -7.18 -17.10 -3.10
CA LYS A 75 -6.20 -18.00 -3.71
C LYS A 75 -5.15 -17.23 -4.49
N GLY A 76 -3.97 -17.80 -4.49
CA GLY A 76 -2.86 -17.27 -5.26
C GLY A 76 -1.80 -18.34 -5.51
N LYS A 77 -0.68 -17.87 -6.00
CA LYS A 77 0.52 -18.65 -6.26
C LYS A 77 1.73 -17.90 -5.75
N VAL A 78 2.70 -18.62 -5.24
CA VAL A 78 3.98 -18.05 -4.83
C VAL A 78 5.11 -18.77 -5.55
N ILE A 79 6.12 -18.00 -5.94
CA ILE A 79 7.35 -18.48 -6.57
C ILE A 79 8.49 -17.87 -5.78
N TRP A 80 9.33 -18.69 -5.17
CA TRP A 80 10.62 -18.25 -4.65
C TRP A 80 11.69 -18.46 -5.71
N GLU A 81 12.68 -17.58 -5.75
CA GLU A 81 13.88 -17.77 -6.54
C GLU A 81 14.49 -19.16 -6.26
N ASP A 82 14.78 -19.92 -7.32
CA ASP A 82 15.29 -21.29 -7.27
C ASP A 82 14.30 -22.39 -6.81
N TYR A 83 13.02 -22.10 -6.71
CA TYR A 83 11.99 -23.08 -6.37
C TYR A 83 10.84 -23.07 -7.38
N ASP A 84 10.08 -24.17 -7.34
CA ASP A 84 8.86 -24.31 -8.15
C ASP A 84 7.76 -23.37 -7.66
N GLU A 85 6.76 -23.18 -8.49
CA GLU A 85 5.53 -22.49 -8.16
C GLU A 85 4.65 -23.32 -7.21
N PHE A 86 4.12 -22.69 -6.17
CA PHE A 86 3.22 -23.31 -5.20
C PHE A 86 1.87 -22.60 -5.19
N ASP A 87 0.79 -23.36 -5.15
CA ASP A 87 -0.54 -22.81 -4.87
C ASP A 87 -0.63 -22.41 -3.40
N ILE A 88 -1.26 -21.27 -3.15
CA ILE A 88 -1.49 -20.75 -1.80
C ILE A 88 -2.95 -20.36 -1.61
N THR A 89 -3.39 -20.38 -0.35
CA THR A 89 -4.56 -19.62 0.07
C THR A 89 -4.14 -18.49 1.00
N TYR A 90 -4.89 -17.40 1.03
CA TYR A 90 -4.60 -16.27 1.89
C TYR A 90 -5.87 -15.66 2.46
N MET A 91 -5.71 -14.93 3.56
CA MET A 91 -6.77 -14.18 4.23
C MET A 91 -6.20 -12.86 4.75
N ILE A 92 -6.99 -11.80 4.62
CA ILE A 92 -6.65 -10.48 5.16
C ILE A 92 -7.63 -10.14 6.27
N GLU A 93 -7.11 -9.81 7.45
CA GLU A 93 -7.88 -9.37 8.61
C GLU A 93 -7.24 -8.10 9.20
N GLY A 94 -7.87 -6.95 8.95
CA GLY A 94 -7.33 -5.66 9.39
C GLY A 94 -5.95 -5.38 8.79
N SER A 95 -4.93 -5.27 9.63
CA SER A 95 -3.54 -5.02 9.23
C SER A 95 -2.72 -6.30 9.05
N TYR A 96 -3.36 -7.46 8.93
CA TYR A 96 -2.67 -8.74 8.84
C TYR A 96 -3.05 -9.48 7.57
N ILE A 97 -2.08 -10.16 6.97
CA ILE A 97 -2.27 -11.16 5.93
C ILE A 97 -1.70 -12.49 6.40
N THR A 98 -2.49 -13.55 6.26
CA THR A 98 -2.07 -14.93 6.59
C THR A 98 -2.05 -15.75 5.32
N PHE A 99 -0.97 -16.51 5.12
CA PHE A 99 -0.84 -17.44 4.01
C PHE A 99 -0.92 -18.88 4.55
N ASN A 100 -1.62 -19.73 3.85
CA ASN A 100 -1.80 -21.14 4.19
C ASN A 100 -1.39 -22.02 3.01
N ASP A 101 -1.27 -23.32 3.28
CA ASP A 101 -0.99 -24.38 2.30
C ASP A 101 0.31 -24.20 1.54
N ILE A 102 1.31 -23.61 2.19
CA ILE A 102 2.62 -23.47 1.60
C ILE A 102 3.63 -24.37 2.28
N ALA A 103 4.41 -24.99 1.45
CA ALA A 103 5.66 -25.55 1.90
C ALA A 103 6.56 -24.38 2.30
N PHE A 104 6.57 -24.02 3.54
CA PHE A 104 7.53 -23.19 4.23
C PHE A 104 7.40 -21.64 4.12
N GLN A 105 8.01 -20.96 5.05
CA GLN A 105 8.39 -19.55 5.23
C GLN A 105 7.29 -18.49 5.19
N LEU A 106 6.23 -18.61 4.41
CA LEU A 106 5.09 -17.69 4.46
C LEU A 106 3.98 -18.19 5.37
N ALA A 107 3.90 -19.52 5.58
CA ALA A 107 2.86 -20.13 6.39
C ALA A 107 3.13 -20.01 7.90
N GLY A 108 2.07 -20.18 8.67
CA GLY A 108 2.14 -20.38 10.11
C GLY A 108 1.74 -19.18 10.93
N ALA A 109 2.41 -18.06 10.83
CA ALA A 109 2.05 -16.84 11.57
C ALA A 109 1.58 -15.73 10.63
N PRO A 110 0.67 -14.86 11.08
CA PRO A 110 0.24 -13.71 10.29
C PRO A 110 1.41 -12.75 10.02
N TRP A 111 1.38 -12.16 8.84
CA TRP A 111 2.25 -11.06 8.45
C TRP A 111 1.55 -9.73 8.71
N VAL A 112 2.24 -8.80 9.35
CA VAL A 112 1.76 -7.43 9.50
C VAL A 112 1.96 -6.70 8.18
N ILE A 113 0.92 -6.08 7.66
CA ILE A 113 0.98 -5.18 6.51
C ILE A 113 1.51 -3.84 7.02
N LYS A 114 2.81 -3.59 6.85
CA LYS A 114 3.47 -2.35 7.32
C LYS A 114 3.12 -1.16 6.45
N SER A 115 3.07 -1.39 5.15
CA SER A 115 2.66 -0.39 4.18
C SER A 115 1.99 -1.07 2.99
N TYR A 116 1.07 -0.35 2.38
CA TYR A 116 0.42 -0.72 1.14
C TYR A 116 0.14 0.53 0.32
N THR A 117 0.61 0.51 -0.90
CA THR A 117 0.26 1.47 -1.93
C THR A 117 -0.26 0.72 -3.14
N LYS A 118 -0.72 1.42 -4.16
CA LYS A 118 -1.15 0.80 -5.42
C LYS A 118 -0.04 -0.05 -6.06
N ASN A 119 1.22 0.30 -5.82
CA ASN A 119 2.37 -0.29 -6.50
C ASN A 119 3.35 -0.99 -5.58
N HIS A 120 3.20 -0.87 -4.25
CA HIS A 120 4.15 -1.44 -3.30
C HIS A 120 3.47 -2.01 -2.05
N ILE A 121 3.97 -3.14 -1.56
CA ILE A 121 3.54 -3.80 -0.32
C ILE A 121 4.77 -4.15 0.52
N THR A 122 4.76 -3.78 1.80
CA THR A 122 5.74 -4.25 2.77
C THR A 122 5.04 -5.11 3.82
N LEU A 123 5.50 -6.34 3.98
CA LEU A 123 5.05 -7.27 4.99
C LEU A 123 6.17 -7.52 6.00
N ILE A 124 5.81 -7.62 7.28
CA ILE A 124 6.78 -7.93 8.33
C ILE A 124 6.22 -8.96 9.30
N GLN A 125 7.09 -9.81 9.81
CA GLN A 125 6.77 -10.80 10.83
C GLN A 125 7.81 -10.75 11.96
N ASN A 126 7.38 -10.98 13.20
CA ASN A 126 8.24 -10.95 14.38
C ASN A 126 8.97 -9.60 14.63
N GLU A 127 8.38 -8.47 14.24
CA GLU A 127 9.00 -7.14 14.36
C GLU A 127 9.46 -6.82 15.80
N ALA A 128 8.71 -7.25 16.81
CA ALA A 128 9.02 -7.04 18.22
C ALA A 128 10.04 -8.06 18.79
N SER A 129 10.58 -8.95 17.97
CA SER A 129 11.57 -9.94 18.43
C SER A 129 12.83 -9.25 18.94
N PRO A 130 13.35 -9.63 20.12
CA PRO A 130 14.65 -9.19 20.60
C PRO A 130 15.79 -9.76 19.74
N ASP A 131 15.56 -10.90 19.11
CA ASP A 131 16.44 -11.55 18.15
C ASP A 131 16.16 -11.02 16.74
N LYS A 132 17.05 -10.16 16.24
CA LYS A 132 16.89 -9.50 14.96
C LYS A 132 16.94 -10.48 13.77
N ASP A 133 17.62 -11.60 13.92
CA ASP A 133 17.72 -12.61 12.88
C ASP A 133 16.37 -13.31 12.61
N LYS A 134 15.42 -13.21 13.56
CA LYS A 134 14.06 -13.75 13.43
C LYS A 134 13.04 -12.79 12.82
N ILE A 135 13.42 -11.54 12.61
CA ILE A 135 12.55 -10.60 11.92
C ILE A 135 12.56 -10.97 10.45
N ALA A 136 11.36 -11.23 9.91
CA ALA A 136 11.18 -11.50 8.51
C ALA A 136 10.51 -10.31 7.83
N THR A 137 10.98 -9.96 6.65
CA THR A 137 10.41 -8.91 5.80
C THR A 137 10.18 -9.42 4.39
N ILE A 138 9.13 -8.94 3.75
CA ILE A 138 8.85 -9.14 2.32
C ILE A 138 8.49 -7.78 1.74
N GLU A 139 9.22 -7.41 0.71
CA GLU A 139 9.00 -6.18 -0.05
C GLU A 139 8.59 -6.54 -1.46
N LEU A 140 7.45 -6.05 -1.89
CA LEU A 140 6.85 -6.41 -3.17
C LEU A 140 6.47 -5.17 -3.96
N ASP A 141 6.85 -5.15 -5.22
CA ASP A 141 6.41 -4.18 -6.21
C ASP A 141 5.40 -4.83 -7.16
N ARG A 142 4.39 -4.07 -7.57
CA ARG A 142 3.38 -4.54 -8.49
C ARG A 142 3.98 -4.74 -9.88
N VAL A 143 3.70 -5.89 -10.46
CA VAL A 143 4.05 -6.17 -11.86
C VAL A 143 2.94 -5.62 -12.76
N ALA A 144 3.31 -4.87 -13.79
CA ALA A 144 2.39 -4.29 -14.75
C ALA A 144 1.72 -5.36 -15.63
#